data_c494776512ffd5ca03ed2ec399d47ed7
#
_entry.id   c494776512ffd5ca03ed2ec399d47ed7
#
_cell.length_a   1.000
_cell.length_b   1.000
_cell.length_c   1.000
_cell.angle_alpha   90.00
_cell.angle_beta   90.00
_cell.angle_gamma   90.00
#
_symmetry.space_group_name_H-M   'P 1'
#
loop_
_entity.id
_entity.type
_entity.pdbx_description
1 polymer ?
#
loop_
_entity_poly.entity_id
_entity_poly.type
_entity_poly.pdbx_seq_one_letter_code
_entity_poly.pdbx_strand_id
1 'polypeptide(L)'
;MANTDYSVIQGMWSRHTTLKKGDTWKVSAVVGLIAQDGKQSSKNIRETQKRRSFLAYSERERAVPWRANPCYISWYELNIDRNNAAPGREYTNMTADGVLDVLAHWKSSLWDRYNVAPKNFVIDDGWDNYGTWTFHSGFPREMRDIASQAADMGASVGAWLGPVGGYGQSGEYRRNYWKNNGGMQLSNPKYYDTFLAAATNLVKNQHDENGKGSFGFFKFDGISAQGTAVGPDPGDTGNENAEGIILMEQYIRDNLKEDIFFNTTVGTWASPFWYKITDATWRQDADWNKIGTNPNDREAWITYRDMQVYNIYVTDSPLCPINTLMTHGFILTEHGDVSKNMN
;
A
#
# COMPACT_ATOMS: atom_id res chain seq x y z
N MET A 1 -43.98 16.44 1.74
CA MET A 1 -43.30 17.46 0.93
C MET A 1 -41.90 17.62 1.54
N ALA A 2 -40.87 17.31 0.80
CA ALA A 2 -39.50 17.61 1.28
C ALA A 2 -39.36 19.14 1.29
N ASN A 3 -38.88 19.65 2.41
CA ASN A 3 -38.54 21.09 2.46
C ASN A 3 -37.30 21.30 1.59
N THR A 4 -37.43 22.02 0.49
CA THR A 4 -36.39 22.27 -0.50
C THR A 4 -35.56 23.52 -0.24
N ASP A 5 -35.80 24.18 0.89
CA ASP A 5 -35.22 25.50 1.18
C ASP A 5 -33.78 25.43 1.68
N TYR A 6 -33.25 24.23 1.99
CA TYR A 6 -31.86 24.04 2.36
C TYR A 6 -31.34 22.66 1.98
N SER A 7 -30.01 22.58 1.76
CA SER A 7 -29.29 21.34 1.54
C SER A 7 -28.33 21.08 2.69
N VAL A 8 -28.26 19.86 3.14
CA VAL A 8 -27.35 19.42 4.20
C VAL A 8 -26.26 18.54 3.61
N ILE A 9 -25.01 18.84 3.90
CA ILE A 9 -23.88 17.99 3.65
C ILE A 9 -23.42 17.46 5.00
N GLN A 10 -23.39 16.13 5.14
CA GLN A 10 -23.00 15.47 6.37
C GLN A 10 -21.73 14.66 6.15
N GLY A 11 -20.69 14.92 6.94
CA GLY A 11 -19.52 14.08 7.09
C GLY A 11 -19.65 13.24 8.36
N MET A 12 -19.21 12.00 8.30
CA MET A 12 -19.20 11.08 9.44
C MET A 12 -17.82 10.45 9.59
N TRP A 13 -17.37 10.37 10.83
CA TRP A 13 -16.18 9.63 11.22
C TRP A 13 -16.48 8.85 12.50
N SER A 14 -16.59 7.54 12.40
CA SER A 14 -16.93 6.70 13.54
C SER A 14 -15.81 6.70 14.57
N ARG A 15 -16.18 6.78 15.82
CA ARG A 15 -15.27 6.75 16.94
C ARG A 15 -15.75 5.75 17.99
N HIS A 16 -14.88 4.82 18.36
CA HIS A 16 -15.18 3.75 19.32
C HIS A 16 -14.67 4.04 20.73
N THR A 17 -13.84 5.07 20.92
CA THR A 17 -13.33 5.47 22.22
C THR A 17 -14.27 6.47 22.90
N THR A 18 -14.54 6.28 24.19
CA THR A 18 -15.33 7.19 25.00
C THR A 18 -14.51 8.44 25.31
N LEU A 19 -15.06 9.63 25.03
CA LEU A 19 -14.51 10.89 25.52
C LEU A 19 -14.84 11.04 27.01
N LYS A 20 -13.83 11.21 27.84
CA LYS A 20 -13.97 11.55 29.25
C LYS A 20 -14.10 13.06 29.41
N LYS A 21 -14.59 13.51 30.56
CA LYS A 21 -14.65 14.94 30.87
C LYS A 21 -13.25 15.55 30.84
N GLY A 22 -13.05 16.53 30.00
CA GLY A 22 -11.76 17.20 29.78
C GLY A 22 -10.99 16.74 28.55
N ASP A 23 -11.36 15.63 27.94
CA ASP A 23 -10.77 15.19 26.68
C ASP A 23 -11.18 16.09 25.51
N THR A 24 -10.27 16.27 24.58
CA THR A 24 -10.52 17.01 23.35
C THR A 24 -10.30 16.10 22.15
N TRP A 25 -11.22 16.11 21.21
CA TRP A 25 -11.06 15.49 19.91
C TRP A 25 -11.16 16.53 18.81
N LYS A 26 -10.12 16.64 18.00
CA LYS A 26 -10.09 17.61 16.90
C LYS A 26 -10.58 16.95 15.61
N VAL A 27 -11.61 17.53 15.02
CA VAL A 27 -12.12 17.16 13.70
C VAL A 27 -11.85 18.31 12.75
N SER A 28 -11.34 18.01 11.55
CA SER A 28 -11.10 19.00 10.52
C SER A 28 -11.90 18.66 9.28
N ALA A 29 -12.50 19.67 8.67
CA ALA A 29 -13.20 19.55 7.39
C ALA A 29 -12.76 20.67 6.46
N VAL A 30 -12.71 20.37 5.16
CA VAL A 30 -12.43 21.36 4.13
C VAL A 30 -13.63 21.45 3.19
N VAL A 31 -14.13 22.64 2.98
CA VAL A 31 -15.21 22.91 2.03
C VAL A 31 -14.66 23.77 0.90
N GLY A 32 -14.74 23.26 -0.32
CA GLY A 32 -14.37 23.99 -1.54
C GLY A 32 -15.61 24.44 -2.30
N LEU A 33 -15.58 25.67 -2.79
CA LEU A 33 -16.58 26.21 -3.71
C LEU A 33 -15.98 26.34 -5.10
N ILE A 34 -16.67 25.80 -6.09
CA ILE A 34 -16.28 25.91 -7.49
C ILE A 34 -17.26 26.85 -8.18
N ALA A 35 -16.76 28.02 -8.55
CA ALA A 35 -17.54 28.95 -9.35
C ALA A 35 -17.73 28.36 -10.76
N GLN A 36 -18.97 28.37 -11.22
CA GLN A 36 -19.35 28.00 -12.58
C GLN A 36 -19.80 29.23 -13.36
N ASP A 37 -19.30 29.38 -14.58
CA ASP A 37 -19.86 30.36 -15.48
C ASP A 37 -21.27 29.91 -15.87
N GLY A 38 -22.29 30.65 -15.44
CA GLY A 38 -23.70 30.33 -15.69
C GLY A 38 -24.10 30.31 -17.16
N LYS A 39 -23.24 30.76 -18.04
CA LYS A 39 -23.47 30.77 -19.49
C LYS A 39 -23.01 29.46 -20.18
N GLN A 40 -22.29 28.61 -19.49
CA GLN A 40 -21.90 27.32 -20.06
C GLN A 40 -23.04 26.31 -19.98
N SER A 41 -23.66 26.06 -21.10
CA SER A 41 -24.96 25.43 -21.21
C SER A 41 -25.01 23.91 -21.09
N SER A 42 -23.88 23.19 -21.19
CA SER A 42 -23.95 21.75 -21.16
C SER A 42 -23.59 21.17 -19.79
N LYS A 43 -24.34 20.18 -19.33
CA LYS A 43 -24.09 19.41 -18.10
C LYS A 43 -22.67 18.84 -18.09
N ASN A 44 -22.22 18.30 -19.22
CA ASN A 44 -20.91 17.68 -19.34
C ASN A 44 -19.75 18.66 -19.09
N ILE A 45 -19.85 19.88 -19.58
CA ILE A 45 -18.81 20.91 -19.34
C ILE A 45 -18.74 21.25 -17.86
N ARG A 46 -19.88 21.41 -17.18
CA ARG A 46 -19.91 21.70 -15.74
C ARG A 46 -19.32 20.55 -14.91
N GLU A 47 -19.65 19.33 -15.23
CA GLU A 47 -19.08 18.15 -14.54
C GLU A 47 -17.57 18.04 -14.78
N THR A 48 -17.10 18.27 -15.98
CA THR A 48 -15.65 18.28 -16.30
C THR A 48 -14.92 19.37 -15.51
N GLN A 49 -15.49 20.56 -15.39
CA GLN A 49 -14.88 21.64 -14.61
C GLN A 49 -14.81 21.31 -13.11
N LYS A 50 -15.85 20.71 -12.55
CA LYS A 50 -15.84 20.24 -11.15
C LYS A 50 -14.74 19.24 -10.93
N ARG A 51 -14.63 18.23 -11.79
CA ARG A 51 -13.61 17.19 -11.70
C ARG A 51 -12.20 17.76 -11.82
N ARG A 52 -11.93 18.63 -12.78
CA ARG A 52 -10.64 19.31 -12.93
C ARG A 52 -10.26 20.15 -11.71
N SER A 53 -11.21 20.88 -11.16
CA SER A 53 -10.96 21.70 -9.97
C SER A 53 -10.68 20.83 -8.74
N PHE A 54 -11.38 19.70 -8.61
CA PHE A 54 -11.12 18.76 -7.54
C PHE A 54 -9.79 18.05 -7.69
N LEU A 55 -9.40 17.71 -8.92
CA LEU A 55 -8.09 17.14 -9.23
C LEU A 55 -6.97 18.15 -8.87
N ALA A 56 -7.12 19.40 -9.27
CA ALA A 56 -6.17 20.46 -8.92
C ALA A 56 -6.05 20.66 -7.39
N TYR A 57 -7.16 20.56 -6.67
CA TYR A 57 -7.15 20.54 -5.21
C TYR A 57 -6.37 19.34 -4.68
N SER A 58 -6.66 18.14 -5.17
CA SER A 58 -5.99 16.91 -4.73
C SER A 58 -4.46 16.95 -4.99
N GLU A 59 -4.05 17.48 -6.13
CA GLU A 59 -2.62 17.67 -6.45
C GLU A 59 -1.93 18.68 -5.52
N ARG A 60 -2.62 19.77 -5.17
CA ARG A 60 -2.06 20.78 -4.26
C ARG A 60 -1.92 20.29 -2.83
N GLU A 61 -2.84 19.44 -2.37
CA GLU A 61 -2.91 18.98 -0.98
C GLU A 61 -2.10 17.69 -0.73
N ARG A 62 -1.40 17.18 -1.73
CA ARG A 62 -0.59 15.95 -1.58
C ARG A 62 0.52 16.15 -0.55
N ALA A 63 0.82 15.10 0.20
CA ALA A 63 1.93 15.10 1.16
C ALA A 63 3.28 15.35 0.48
N VAL A 64 3.48 14.77 -0.69
CA VAL A 64 4.69 14.91 -1.50
C VAL A 64 4.32 15.12 -2.97
N PRO A 65 5.12 15.88 -3.74
CA PRO A 65 4.96 15.96 -5.18
C PRO A 65 5.03 14.57 -5.82
N TRP A 66 4.41 14.44 -6.98
CA TRP A 66 4.51 13.18 -7.71
C TRP A 66 5.96 12.80 -8.00
N ARG A 67 6.25 11.53 -7.78
CA ARG A 67 7.54 10.94 -8.10
C ARG A 67 7.34 9.53 -8.63
N ALA A 68 8.01 9.20 -9.72
CA ALA A 68 8.01 7.85 -10.25
C ALA A 68 8.75 6.92 -9.30
N ASN A 69 8.14 5.80 -8.96
CA ASN A 69 8.76 4.76 -8.15
C ASN A 69 8.51 3.37 -8.76
N PRO A 70 9.15 3.06 -9.90
CA PRO A 70 9.11 1.69 -10.40
C PRO A 70 9.76 0.77 -9.37
N CYS A 71 9.05 -0.26 -8.95
CA CYS A 71 9.51 -1.20 -7.95
C CYS A 71 9.30 -2.65 -8.41
N TYR A 72 10.19 -3.53 -7.97
CA TYR A 72 9.97 -4.95 -7.92
C TYR A 72 9.22 -5.27 -6.63
N ILE A 73 8.22 -6.14 -6.68
CA ILE A 73 7.50 -6.65 -5.50
C ILE A 73 7.50 -8.17 -5.57
N SER A 74 8.01 -8.81 -4.54
CA SER A 74 8.26 -10.26 -4.51
C SER A 74 7.01 -11.15 -4.46
N TRP A 75 5.81 -10.58 -4.38
CA TRP A 75 4.56 -11.32 -4.20
C TRP A 75 4.36 -12.45 -5.21
N TYR A 76 4.54 -12.17 -6.49
CA TYR A 76 4.28 -13.14 -7.55
C TYR A 76 5.39 -14.16 -7.78
N GLU A 77 6.58 -13.93 -7.23
CA GLU A 77 7.73 -14.80 -7.46
C GLU A 77 8.08 -15.62 -6.22
N LEU A 78 8.13 -15.00 -5.06
CA LEU A 78 8.55 -15.66 -3.83
C LEU A 78 7.40 -16.01 -2.88
N ASN A 79 6.24 -15.39 -3.03
CA ASN A 79 5.13 -15.52 -2.09
C ASN A 79 3.94 -16.33 -2.61
N ILE A 80 3.83 -16.54 -3.93
CA ILE A 80 2.57 -17.01 -4.51
C ILE A 80 2.09 -18.35 -3.96
N ASP A 81 3.01 -19.25 -3.64
CA ASP A 81 2.69 -20.56 -3.10
C ASP A 81 2.46 -20.58 -1.58
N ARG A 82 2.73 -19.47 -0.93
CA ARG A 82 2.68 -19.35 0.52
C ARG A 82 1.29 -19.56 1.10
N ASN A 83 0.28 -19.01 0.47
CA ASN A 83 -1.10 -19.14 0.93
C ASN A 83 -1.61 -20.59 0.90
N ASN A 84 -0.97 -21.44 0.12
CA ASN A 84 -1.25 -22.86 -0.03
C ASN A 84 -0.21 -23.76 0.64
N ALA A 85 0.82 -23.17 1.27
CA ALA A 85 1.87 -23.94 1.93
C ALA A 85 1.32 -24.69 3.15
N ALA A 86 1.80 -25.92 3.34
CA ALA A 86 1.51 -26.66 4.55
C ALA A 86 2.08 -25.93 5.78
N PRO A 87 1.45 -26.06 6.97
CA PRO A 87 1.97 -25.47 8.20
C PRO A 87 3.45 -25.80 8.42
N GLY A 88 4.26 -24.76 8.68
CA GLY A 88 5.70 -24.87 8.87
C GLY A 88 6.52 -24.81 7.58
N ARG A 89 5.89 -24.59 6.41
CA ARG A 89 6.54 -24.37 5.12
C ARG A 89 6.24 -23.00 4.52
N GLU A 90 5.65 -22.11 5.30
CA GLU A 90 5.23 -20.79 4.88
C GLU A 90 6.38 -19.90 4.41
N TYR A 91 7.62 -20.27 4.78
CA TYR A 91 8.82 -19.51 4.44
C TYR A 91 9.67 -20.16 3.34
N THR A 92 9.16 -21.16 2.63
CA THR A 92 10.01 -22.01 1.76
C THR A 92 10.81 -21.19 0.75
N ASN A 93 10.25 -20.14 0.19
CA ASN A 93 10.89 -19.29 -0.81
C ASN A 93 11.17 -17.86 -0.32
N MET A 94 10.51 -17.41 0.75
CA MET A 94 10.71 -16.07 1.32
C MET A 94 11.87 -16.11 2.34
N THR A 95 13.07 -16.08 1.81
CA THR A 95 14.34 -16.07 2.56
C THR A 95 15.27 -15.02 1.99
N ALA A 96 16.28 -14.63 2.76
CA ALA A 96 17.33 -13.73 2.27
C ALA A 96 17.99 -14.29 1.00
N ASP A 97 18.29 -15.58 0.97
CA ASP A 97 18.90 -16.24 -0.20
C ASP A 97 17.99 -16.16 -1.43
N GLY A 98 16.70 -16.46 -1.27
CA GLY A 98 15.74 -16.35 -2.37
C GLY A 98 15.64 -14.92 -2.94
N VAL A 99 15.68 -13.92 -2.08
CA VAL A 99 15.68 -12.51 -2.53
C VAL A 99 17.00 -12.15 -3.19
N LEU A 100 18.14 -12.61 -2.66
CA LEU A 100 19.46 -12.37 -3.25
C LEU A 100 19.59 -13.00 -4.64
N ASP A 101 19.01 -14.17 -4.85
CA ASP A 101 18.95 -14.81 -6.18
C ASP A 101 18.17 -13.95 -7.19
N VAL A 102 17.05 -13.37 -6.78
CA VAL A 102 16.28 -12.42 -7.62
C VAL A 102 17.14 -11.22 -7.98
N LEU A 103 17.84 -10.63 -7.01
CA LEU A 103 18.71 -9.48 -7.27
C LEU A 103 19.86 -9.85 -8.23
N ALA A 104 20.47 -11.03 -8.07
CA ALA A 104 21.53 -11.52 -8.95
C ALA A 104 21.04 -11.69 -10.39
N HIS A 105 19.84 -12.26 -10.57
CA HIS A 105 19.21 -12.38 -11.89
C HIS A 105 18.89 -11.01 -12.50
N TRP A 106 18.34 -10.09 -11.71
CA TRP A 106 18.07 -8.73 -12.17
C TRP A 106 19.38 -8.04 -12.60
N LYS A 107 20.40 -8.16 -11.76
CA LYS A 107 21.71 -7.57 -12.06
C LYS A 107 22.26 -8.07 -13.38
N SER A 108 22.35 -9.37 -13.57
CA SER A 108 22.94 -9.98 -14.76
C SER A 108 22.12 -9.80 -16.04
N SER A 109 20.80 -9.79 -15.92
CA SER A 109 19.90 -9.77 -17.07
C SER A 109 19.53 -8.35 -17.52
N LEU A 110 19.43 -7.41 -16.61
CA LEU A 110 18.94 -6.04 -16.88
C LEU A 110 19.97 -4.97 -16.56
N TRP A 111 20.56 -4.99 -15.36
CA TRP A 111 21.49 -3.94 -14.96
C TRP A 111 22.79 -3.95 -15.76
N ASP A 112 23.48 -5.09 -15.80
CA ASP A 112 24.77 -5.18 -16.47
C ASP A 112 24.68 -5.01 -17.98
N ARG A 113 23.51 -5.27 -18.57
CA ARG A 113 23.29 -5.16 -20.01
C ARG A 113 22.70 -3.83 -20.46
N TYR A 114 21.80 -3.28 -19.65
CA TYR A 114 20.96 -2.15 -20.08
C TYR A 114 20.93 -1.01 -19.06
N ASN A 115 21.60 -1.14 -17.94
CA ASN A 115 21.58 -0.17 -16.83
C ASN A 115 20.16 0.10 -16.33
N VAL A 116 19.34 -0.98 -16.25
CA VAL A 116 17.95 -0.89 -15.81
C VAL A 116 17.78 -1.59 -14.47
N ALA A 117 17.33 -0.83 -13.47
CA ALA A 117 16.94 -1.34 -12.15
C ALA A 117 15.66 -0.66 -11.67
N PRO A 118 14.88 -1.31 -10.80
CA PRO A 118 13.81 -0.63 -10.08
C PRO A 118 14.40 0.35 -9.07
N LYS A 119 13.60 1.28 -8.59
CA LYS A 119 14.01 2.13 -7.46
C LYS A 119 14.04 1.38 -6.14
N ASN A 120 13.14 0.41 -5.98
CA ASN A 120 13.06 -0.40 -4.78
C ASN A 120 12.81 -1.87 -5.11
N PHE A 121 13.50 -2.76 -4.39
CA PHE A 121 13.17 -4.17 -4.29
C PHE A 121 12.33 -4.36 -3.03
N VAL A 122 11.03 -4.56 -3.19
CA VAL A 122 10.07 -4.67 -2.09
C VAL A 122 9.87 -6.13 -1.74
N ILE A 123 10.26 -6.49 -0.53
CA ILE A 123 10.04 -7.82 0.04
C ILE A 123 8.61 -7.85 0.60
N ASP A 124 7.77 -8.65 -0.04
CA ASP A 124 6.36 -8.78 0.30
C ASP A 124 6.14 -9.66 1.54
N ASP A 125 4.90 -9.96 1.88
CA ASP A 125 4.50 -10.73 3.04
C ASP A 125 5.32 -12.01 3.21
N GLY A 126 5.87 -12.27 4.41
CA GLY A 126 6.56 -13.52 4.76
C GLY A 126 7.99 -13.40 5.26
N TRP A 127 8.51 -12.21 5.41
CA TRP A 127 9.85 -11.98 5.96
C TRP A 127 9.90 -12.03 7.51
N ASP A 128 8.75 -11.91 8.16
CA ASP A 128 8.62 -11.72 9.61
C ASP A 128 8.31 -13.01 10.38
N ASN A 129 8.70 -13.02 11.63
CA ASN A 129 8.12 -13.89 12.66
C ASN A 129 6.70 -13.43 12.95
N TYR A 130 5.75 -14.31 12.81
CA TYR A 130 4.34 -13.98 12.91
C TYR A 130 3.95 -13.35 14.24
N GLY A 131 3.51 -12.11 14.18
CA GLY A 131 3.01 -11.34 15.30
C GLY A 131 4.04 -10.43 15.97
N THR A 132 5.33 -10.66 15.81
CA THR A 132 6.39 -9.83 16.42
C THR A 132 6.98 -8.81 15.47
N TRP A 133 6.79 -8.98 14.16
CA TRP A 133 7.39 -8.17 13.12
C TRP A 133 8.92 -8.11 13.16
N THR A 134 9.54 -9.15 13.72
CA THR A 134 10.99 -9.37 13.64
C THR A 134 11.29 -10.34 12.51
N PHE A 135 12.51 -10.34 12.01
CA PHE A 135 12.89 -11.25 10.93
C PHE A 135 12.89 -12.71 11.39
N HIS A 136 12.36 -13.60 10.57
CA HIS A 136 12.47 -15.03 10.84
C HIS A 136 13.86 -15.58 10.47
N SER A 137 14.13 -16.84 10.82
CA SER A 137 15.47 -17.47 10.67
C SER A 137 15.99 -17.51 9.24
N GLY A 138 15.13 -17.40 8.23
CA GLY A 138 15.53 -17.30 6.82
C GLY A 138 16.17 -15.96 6.45
N PHE A 139 16.14 -14.97 7.35
CA PHE A 139 16.79 -13.67 7.20
C PHE A 139 17.83 -13.46 8.32
N PRO A 140 18.93 -14.21 8.36
CA PRO A 140 19.87 -14.22 9.49
C PRO A 140 20.59 -12.86 9.68
N ARG A 141 20.68 -12.06 8.66
CA ARG A 141 21.23 -10.69 8.67
C ARG A 141 20.17 -9.64 8.32
N GLU A 142 18.90 -9.95 8.57
CA GLU A 142 17.78 -9.10 8.18
C GLU A 142 17.79 -8.83 6.65
N MET A 143 17.59 -7.59 6.21
CA MET A 143 17.71 -7.21 4.80
C MET A 143 19.04 -6.56 4.46
N ARG A 144 20.06 -6.61 5.33
CA ARG A 144 21.30 -5.86 5.16
C ARG A 144 22.08 -6.25 3.90
N ASP A 145 22.24 -7.55 3.65
CA ASP A 145 22.93 -8.02 2.45
C ASP A 145 22.13 -7.73 1.17
N ILE A 146 20.79 -7.85 1.27
CA ILE A 146 19.88 -7.51 0.20
C ILE A 146 19.98 -6.02 -0.14
N ALA A 147 19.97 -5.15 0.86
CA ALA A 147 20.08 -3.70 0.68
C ALA A 147 21.44 -3.30 0.11
N SER A 148 22.52 -3.93 0.57
CA SER A 148 23.87 -3.71 0.03
C SER A 148 23.96 -4.11 -1.43
N GLN A 149 23.40 -5.27 -1.82
CA GLN A 149 23.39 -5.70 -3.22
C GLN A 149 22.46 -4.84 -4.10
N ALA A 150 21.31 -4.43 -3.59
CA ALA A 150 20.42 -3.51 -4.30
C ALA A 150 21.11 -2.17 -4.59
N ALA A 151 21.90 -1.67 -3.66
CA ALA A 151 22.66 -0.43 -3.81
C ALA A 151 23.71 -0.49 -4.95
N ASP A 152 24.20 -1.67 -5.32
CA ASP A 152 25.07 -1.85 -6.51
C ASP A 152 24.38 -1.50 -7.82
N MET A 153 23.05 -1.54 -7.82
CA MET A 153 22.21 -1.15 -8.94
C MET A 153 21.55 0.22 -8.75
N GLY A 154 21.97 1.00 -7.73
CA GLY A 154 21.36 2.28 -7.40
C GLY A 154 19.95 2.18 -6.82
N ALA A 155 19.57 1.01 -6.32
CA ALA A 155 18.26 0.73 -5.75
C ALA A 155 18.29 0.69 -4.22
N SER A 156 17.11 0.80 -3.60
CA SER A 156 16.88 0.55 -2.17
C SER A 156 16.03 -0.70 -1.97
N VAL A 157 15.91 -1.16 -0.75
CA VAL A 157 14.94 -2.19 -0.39
C VAL A 157 13.66 -1.57 0.17
N GLY A 158 12.59 -2.32 0.13
CA GLY A 158 11.33 -2.00 0.77
C GLY A 158 10.72 -3.23 1.44
N ALA A 159 9.69 -3.04 2.24
CA ALA A 159 8.99 -4.14 2.89
C ALA A 159 7.48 -3.97 2.89
N TRP A 160 6.81 -5.10 2.86
CA TRP A 160 5.39 -5.22 3.15
C TRP A 160 5.17 -5.29 4.67
N LEU A 161 4.14 -4.60 5.12
CA LEU A 161 3.62 -4.67 6.49
C LEU A 161 2.09 -4.63 6.46
N GLY A 162 1.46 -5.56 7.16
CA GLY A 162 0.01 -5.63 7.30
C GLY A 162 -0.43 -5.20 8.70
N PRO A 163 -0.95 -3.99 8.91
CA PRO A 163 -1.28 -3.48 10.26
C PRO A 163 -2.30 -4.32 11.01
N VAL A 164 -3.12 -5.09 10.31
CA VAL A 164 -4.10 -6.02 10.91
C VAL A 164 -3.72 -7.49 10.70
N GLY A 165 -2.45 -7.75 10.38
CA GLY A 165 -1.88 -9.10 10.26
C GLY A 165 -1.81 -9.67 8.84
N GLY A 166 -2.43 -9.04 7.85
CA GLY A 166 -2.48 -9.56 6.48
C GLY A 166 -3.48 -10.70 6.30
N TYR A 167 -3.21 -11.58 5.33
CA TYR A 167 -4.17 -12.55 4.79
C TYR A 167 -3.79 -14.00 5.09
N GLY A 168 -4.73 -14.91 4.83
CA GLY A 168 -4.51 -16.36 4.89
C GLY A 168 -4.01 -16.85 6.26
N GLN A 169 -3.33 -17.98 6.25
CA GLN A 169 -2.86 -18.67 7.44
C GLN A 169 -1.84 -17.83 8.25
N SER A 170 -0.96 -17.13 7.59
CA SER A 170 0.02 -16.25 8.24
C SER A 170 -0.64 -15.08 8.97
N GLY A 171 -1.69 -14.52 8.37
CA GLY A 171 -2.51 -13.50 9.02
C GLY A 171 -3.20 -14.03 10.28
N GLU A 172 -3.69 -15.27 10.23
CA GLU A 172 -4.27 -15.93 11.41
C GLU A 172 -3.24 -16.14 12.52
N TYR A 173 -2.03 -16.59 12.19
CA TYR A 173 -0.95 -16.75 13.17
C TYR A 173 -0.58 -15.42 13.84
N ARG A 174 -0.43 -14.34 13.08
CA ARG A 174 -0.16 -13.01 13.61
C ARG A 174 -1.27 -12.54 14.54
N ARG A 175 -2.53 -12.66 14.14
CA ARG A 175 -3.68 -12.27 14.97
C ARG A 175 -3.80 -13.12 16.23
N ASN A 176 -3.56 -14.44 16.14
CA ASN A 176 -3.58 -15.34 17.29
C ASN A 176 -2.50 -14.99 18.32
N TYR A 177 -1.32 -14.57 17.88
CA TYR A 177 -0.26 -14.10 18.79
C TYR A 177 -0.74 -12.93 19.65
N TRP A 178 -1.51 -12.01 19.07
CA TRP A 178 -2.02 -10.82 19.76
C TRP A 178 -3.36 -10.99 20.46
N LYS A 179 -4.04 -12.11 20.28
CA LYS A 179 -5.38 -12.35 20.81
C LYS A 179 -5.52 -12.06 22.31
N ASN A 180 -4.51 -12.44 23.11
CA ASN A 180 -4.51 -12.24 24.56
C ASN A 180 -3.75 -10.96 24.99
N ASN A 181 -3.34 -10.12 24.05
CA ASN A 181 -2.58 -8.90 24.28
C ASN A 181 -3.30 -7.64 23.77
N GLY A 182 -4.62 -7.62 23.77
CA GLY A 182 -5.42 -6.48 23.33
C GLY A 182 -5.72 -6.44 21.84
N GLY A 183 -5.39 -7.52 21.10
CA GLY A 183 -5.64 -7.63 19.68
C GLY A 183 -4.59 -6.94 18.80
N MET A 184 -4.58 -7.34 17.51
CA MET A 184 -3.69 -6.80 16.49
C MET A 184 -4.37 -5.61 15.80
N GLN A 185 -4.35 -4.47 16.45
CA GLN A 185 -4.97 -3.23 16.02
C GLN A 185 -4.07 -2.05 16.39
N LEU A 186 -3.92 -1.07 15.51
CA LEU A 186 -3.08 0.10 15.78
C LEU A 186 -3.65 1.02 16.88
N SER A 187 -4.92 0.88 17.22
CA SER A 187 -5.52 1.49 18.41
C SER A 187 -5.07 0.86 19.74
N ASN A 188 -4.48 -0.35 19.70
CA ASN A 188 -3.83 -0.96 20.85
C ASN A 188 -2.41 -0.39 21.00
N PRO A 189 -2.11 0.41 22.05
CA PRO A 189 -0.82 1.07 22.16
C PRO A 189 0.39 0.11 22.17
N LYS A 190 0.23 -1.06 22.81
CA LYS A 190 1.29 -2.06 22.86
C LYS A 190 1.59 -2.63 21.47
N TYR A 191 0.56 -2.85 20.67
CA TYR A 191 0.74 -3.31 19.30
C TYR A 191 1.30 -2.20 18.41
N TYR A 192 0.80 -0.99 18.54
CA TYR A 192 1.30 0.18 17.81
C TYR A 192 2.80 0.38 18.03
N ASP A 193 3.25 0.34 19.28
CA ASP A 193 4.67 0.47 19.62
C ASP A 193 5.52 -0.65 19.00
N THR A 194 5.02 -1.89 19.02
CA THR A 194 5.71 -3.03 18.38
C THR A 194 5.81 -2.85 16.87
N PHE A 195 4.74 -2.42 16.23
CA PHE A 195 4.67 -2.21 14.79
C PHE A 195 5.54 -1.02 14.35
N LEU A 196 5.51 0.08 15.11
CA LEU A 196 6.37 1.24 14.88
C LEU A 196 7.85 0.91 15.10
N ALA A 197 8.18 0.09 16.10
CA ALA A 197 9.55 -0.36 16.32
C ALA A 197 10.07 -1.18 15.13
N ALA A 198 9.25 -2.06 14.56
CA ALA A 198 9.60 -2.81 13.36
C ALA A 198 9.83 -1.88 12.16
N ALA A 199 8.92 -0.94 11.90
CA ALA A 199 9.09 0.06 10.85
C ALA A 199 10.36 0.91 11.06
N THR A 200 10.66 1.28 12.30
CA THR A 200 11.88 2.02 12.65
C THR A 200 13.15 1.20 12.38
N ASN A 201 13.15 -0.09 12.74
CA ASN A 201 14.26 -0.99 12.44
C ASN A 201 14.51 -1.11 10.94
N LEU A 202 13.45 -1.25 10.15
CA LEU A 202 13.55 -1.31 8.69
C LEU A 202 14.18 -0.04 8.12
N VAL A 203 13.77 1.13 8.56
CA VAL A 203 14.31 2.40 8.04
C VAL A 203 15.77 2.62 8.44
N LYS A 204 16.14 2.31 9.70
CA LYS A 204 17.43 2.69 10.26
C LYS A 204 18.55 1.69 10.06
N ASN A 205 18.24 0.38 9.99
CA ASN A 205 19.25 -0.65 10.18
C ASN A 205 19.48 -1.53 8.95
N GLN A 206 18.82 -1.25 7.81
CA GLN A 206 19.00 -2.07 6.61
C GLN A 206 20.12 -1.51 5.72
N HIS A 207 21.33 -1.65 6.20
CA HIS A 207 22.60 -1.37 5.51
C HIS A 207 23.66 -2.35 6.01
N ASP A 208 24.72 -2.55 5.25
CA ASP A 208 25.86 -3.36 5.70
C ASP A 208 26.72 -2.61 6.75
N GLU A 209 27.79 -3.25 7.21
CA GLU A 209 28.72 -2.70 8.19
C GLU A 209 29.48 -1.44 7.72
N ASN A 210 29.48 -1.18 6.41
CA ASN A 210 30.08 0.01 5.81
C ASN A 210 29.06 1.11 5.53
N GLY A 211 27.80 0.91 5.93
CA GLY A 211 26.71 1.84 5.69
C GLY A 211 26.15 1.79 4.24
N LYS A 212 26.52 0.79 3.45
CA LYS A 212 25.99 0.60 2.11
C LYS A 212 24.64 -0.07 2.14
N GLY A 213 23.69 0.44 1.36
CA GLY A 213 22.30 0.01 1.34
C GLY A 213 21.39 1.02 1.99
N SER A 214 20.12 0.94 1.70
CA SER A 214 19.11 1.79 2.29
C SER A 214 17.73 1.18 2.18
N PHE A 215 16.84 1.58 3.07
CA PHE A 215 15.42 1.29 3.03
C PHE A 215 14.66 2.48 2.45
N GLY A 216 13.78 2.26 1.47
CA GLY A 216 13.14 3.36 0.73
C GLY A 216 11.64 3.23 0.50
N PHE A 217 11.01 2.11 0.89
CA PHE A 217 9.64 1.84 0.50
C PHE A 217 8.88 1.02 1.54
N PHE A 218 7.69 1.48 1.90
CA PHE A 218 6.72 0.68 2.63
C PHE A 218 5.50 0.33 1.77
N LYS A 219 5.13 -0.94 1.74
CA LYS A 219 3.82 -1.41 1.29
C LYS A 219 3.00 -1.72 2.53
N PHE A 220 2.15 -0.78 2.95
CA PHE A 220 1.15 -1.05 3.98
C PHE A 220 -0.09 -1.66 3.35
N ASP A 221 -0.49 -2.83 3.83
CA ASP A 221 -1.53 -3.63 3.20
C ASP A 221 -2.59 -4.09 4.20
N GLY A 222 -3.86 -4.18 3.73
CA GLY A 222 -4.95 -4.60 4.58
C GLY A 222 -5.22 -3.65 5.75
N ILE A 223 -5.26 -2.36 5.48
CA ILE A 223 -5.38 -1.30 6.51
C ILE A 223 -6.67 -1.38 7.29
N SER A 224 -7.75 -1.78 6.65
CA SER A 224 -9.00 -2.07 7.33
C SER A 224 -9.10 -3.56 7.67
N ALA A 225 -9.52 -3.86 8.88
CA ALA A 225 -9.70 -5.21 9.33
C ALA A 225 -10.64 -6.00 8.39
N GLN A 226 -10.15 -7.11 7.82
CA GLN A 226 -10.94 -8.12 7.11
C GLN A 226 -11.88 -7.60 6.03
N GLY A 227 -11.47 -6.60 5.25
CA GLY A 227 -12.25 -6.09 4.13
C GLY A 227 -13.31 -5.05 4.52
N THR A 228 -13.37 -4.61 5.76
CA THR A 228 -14.13 -3.43 6.14
C THR A 228 -13.41 -2.19 5.63
N ALA A 229 -14.04 -1.48 4.72
CA ALA A 229 -13.51 -0.22 4.21
C ALA A 229 -13.51 0.85 5.31
N VAL A 230 -12.53 1.75 5.26
CA VAL A 230 -12.61 3.00 6.01
C VAL A 230 -13.78 3.80 5.44
N GLY A 231 -14.78 4.09 6.27
CA GLY A 231 -15.98 4.76 5.80
C GLY A 231 -16.97 5.05 6.94
N PRO A 232 -18.19 5.45 6.60
CA PRO A 232 -19.19 5.85 7.62
C PRO A 232 -19.61 4.73 8.56
N ASP A 233 -19.40 3.48 8.17
CA ASP A 233 -19.59 2.31 9.04
C ASP A 233 -18.44 1.31 8.82
N PRO A 234 -17.22 1.65 9.28
CA PRO A 234 -16.01 0.87 8.99
C PRO A 234 -15.86 -0.39 9.87
N GLY A 235 -16.87 -0.74 10.65
CA GLY A 235 -16.70 -1.69 11.74
C GLY A 235 -15.90 -1.09 12.91
N ASP A 236 -15.67 -1.90 13.92
CA ASP A 236 -15.26 -1.41 15.25
C ASP A 236 -13.84 -0.81 15.31
N THR A 237 -12.99 -1.00 14.31
CA THR A 237 -11.58 -0.60 14.40
C THR A 237 -10.97 -0.03 13.13
N GLY A 238 -11.77 0.12 12.08
CA GLY A 238 -11.26 0.57 10.79
C GLY A 238 -10.68 1.98 10.82
N ASN A 239 -11.36 2.92 11.46
CA ASN A 239 -10.90 4.31 11.55
C ASN A 239 -9.68 4.47 12.44
N GLU A 240 -9.62 3.77 13.57
CA GLU A 240 -8.48 3.81 14.47
C GLU A 240 -7.23 3.21 13.83
N ASN A 241 -7.39 2.16 13.02
CA ASN A 241 -6.28 1.61 12.23
C ASN A 241 -5.81 2.59 11.16
N ALA A 242 -6.72 3.27 10.47
CA ALA A 242 -6.38 4.30 9.49
C ALA A 242 -5.65 5.48 10.15
N GLU A 243 -6.14 5.96 11.30
CA GLU A 243 -5.46 7.00 12.08
C GLU A 243 -4.07 6.55 12.53
N GLY A 244 -3.93 5.30 12.98
CA GLY A 244 -2.66 4.71 13.36
C GLY A 244 -1.64 4.69 12.21
N ILE A 245 -2.06 4.35 11.01
CA ILE A 245 -1.20 4.39 9.81
C ILE A 245 -0.80 5.83 9.48
N ILE A 246 -1.74 6.76 9.49
CA ILE A 246 -1.47 8.18 9.22
C ILE A 246 -0.40 8.73 10.19
N LEU A 247 -0.59 8.48 11.47
CA LEU A 247 0.35 8.91 12.50
C LEU A 247 1.72 8.27 12.34
N MET A 248 1.77 7.00 11.94
CA MET A 248 3.02 6.28 11.71
C MET A 248 3.77 6.80 10.48
N GLU A 249 3.09 6.97 9.34
CA GLU A 249 3.70 7.52 8.14
C GLU A 249 4.24 8.93 8.39
N GLN A 250 3.47 9.76 9.09
CA GLN A 250 3.90 11.09 9.47
C GLN A 250 5.12 11.04 10.39
N TYR A 251 5.11 10.19 11.43
CA TYR A 251 6.24 10.02 12.34
C TYR A 251 7.51 9.58 11.58
N ILE A 252 7.38 8.64 10.64
CA ILE A 252 8.52 8.15 9.86
C ILE A 252 9.10 9.27 9.01
N ARG A 253 8.27 10.06 8.31
CA ARG A 253 8.74 11.20 7.50
C ARG A 253 9.42 12.26 8.35
N ASP A 254 8.81 12.63 9.46
CA ASP A 254 9.27 13.74 10.30
C ASP A 254 10.52 13.39 11.10
N ASN A 255 10.71 12.12 11.47
CA ASN A 255 11.72 11.74 12.45
C ASN A 255 12.76 10.71 11.97
N LEU A 256 12.47 9.95 10.90
CA LEU A 256 13.35 8.87 10.45
C LEU A 256 13.91 9.11 9.05
N LYS A 257 13.04 9.32 8.07
CA LYS A 257 13.43 9.50 6.68
C LYS A 257 12.33 10.23 5.90
N GLU A 258 12.59 11.47 5.51
CA GLU A 258 11.63 12.33 4.81
C GLU A 258 11.21 11.78 3.44
N ASP A 259 12.14 11.23 2.68
CA ASP A 259 11.94 10.79 1.30
C ASP A 259 11.44 9.35 1.15
N ILE A 260 11.02 8.70 2.25
CA ILE A 260 10.43 7.36 2.20
C ILE A 260 9.17 7.33 1.30
N PHE A 261 9.02 6.28 0.50
CA PHE A 261 7.84 6.09 -0.33
C PHE A 261 6.81 5.22 0.40
N PHE A 262 5.61 5.73 0.56
CA PHE A 262 4.49 4.99 1.13
C PHE A 262 3.50 4.55 0.07
N ASN A 263 3.30 3.25 -0.04
CA ASN A 263 2.23 2.63 -0.80
C ASN A 263 1.24 2.01 0.18
N THR A 264 0.10 2.64 0.33
CA THR A 264 -0.95 2.24 1.25
C THR A 264 -2.02 1.51 0.45
N THR A 265 -2.02 0.18 0.48
CA THR A 265 -2.76 -0.63 -0.48
C THR A 265 -4.18 -0.95 -0.02
N VAL A 266 -4.58 -2.22 0.01
CA VAL A 266 -5.96 -2.65 0.26
C VAL A 266 -6.57 -2.00 1.49
N GLY A 267 -7.76 -1.46 1.32
CA GLY A 267 -8.50 -0.71 2.35
C GLY A 267 -8.41 0.81 2.24
N THR A 268 -7.62 1.35 1.30
CA THR A 268 -7.42 2.80 1.19
C THR A 268 -8.20 3.45 0.08
N TRP A 269 -8.74 2.97 -0.86
CA TRP A 269 -9.45 3.64 -1.95
C TRP A 269 -8.73 4.89 -2.53
N ALA A 270 -8.88 5.13 -3.79
CA ALA A 270 -8.41 6.35 -4.45
C ALA A 270 -9.16 7.58 -3.89
N SER A 271 -8.64 8.18 -2.84
CA SER A 271 -9.26 9.29 -2.11
C SER A 271 -8.23 10.36 -1.74
N PRO A 272 -8.57 11.65 -1.87
CA PRO A 272 -7.72 12.74 -1.38
C PRO A 272 -7.36 12.64 0.10
N PHE A 273 -8.15 11.94 0.89
CA PHE A 273 -7.85 11.65 2.29
C PHE A 273 -6.47 10.98 2.43
N TRP A 274 -6.19 9.97 1.61
CA TRP A 274 -4.91 9.25 1.66
C TRP A 274 -3.77 10.04 1.03
N TYR A 275 -4.00 10.79 -0.04
CA TYR A 275 -2.93 11.52 -0.74
C TYR A 275 -2.27 12.62 0.10
N LYS A 276 -2.92 13.08 1.16
CA LYS A 276 -2.32 13.98 2.14
C LYS A 276 -1.21 13.34 2.98
N ILE A 277 -1.07 12.03 2.93
CA ILE A 277 -0.15 11.28 3.79
C ILE A 277 0.73 10.34 2.97
N THR A 278 0.13 9.56 2.08
CA THR A 278 0.81 8.51 1.32
C THR A 278 1.13 8.94 -0.12
N ASP A 279 2.12 8.29 -0.74
CA ASP A 279 2.47 8.53 -2.14
C ASP A 279 1.51 7.84 -3.10
N ALA A 280 1.11 6.61 -2.79
CA ALA A 280 0.26 5.81 -3.65
C ALA A 280 -0.75 4.98 -2.86
N THR A 281 -1.89 4.72 -3.50
CA THR A 281 -2.98 3.90 -2.96
C THR A 281 -3.33 2.75 -3.88
N TRP A 282 -4.19 1.85 -3.41
CA TRP A 282 -4.70 0.75 -4.21
C TRP A 282 -5.61 1.24 -5.34
N ARG A 283 -5.43 0.67 -6.51
CA ARG A 283 -6.23 0.99 -7.71
C ARG A 283 -7.62 0.36 -7.75
N GLN A 284 -7.93 -0.52 -6.78
CA GLN A 284 -9.23 -1.19 -6.59
C GLN A 284 -9.61 -2.19 -7.70
N ASP A 285 -8.64 -2.79 -8.35
CA ASP A 285 -8.85 -3.92 -9.24
C ASP A 285 -8.32 -5.23 -8.60
N ALA A 286 -8.46 -6.34 -9.30
CA ALA A 286 -7.90 -7.60 -8.87
C ALA A 286 -6.40 -7.71 -9.20
N ASP A 287 -5.71 -8.61 -8.53
CA ASP A 287 -4.32 -8.93 -8.81
C ASP A 287 -4.14 -9.74 -10.10
N TRP A 288 -5.21 -10.29 -10.61
CA TRP A 288 -5.21 -11.15 -11.79
C TRP A 288 -6.22 -10.68 -12.84
N ASN A 289 -6.02 -11.16 -14.05
CA ASN A 289 -6.95 -10.93 -15.15
C ASN A 289 -8.28 -11.67 -14.91
N LYS A 290 -9.38 -10.95 -14.99
CA LYS A 290 -10.75 -11.49 -14.92
C LYS A 290 -11.47 -11.49 -16.28
N ILE A 291 -10.77 -11.17 -17.36
CA ILE A 291 -11.32 -11.06 -18.68
C ILE A 291 -10.89 -12.28 -19.51
N GLY A 292 -11.87 -12.92 -20.13
CA GLY A 292 -11.63 -14.10 -20.96
C GLY A 292 -11.54 -15.40 -20.18
N THR A 293 -11.28 -16.47 -20.91
CA THR A 293 -11.22 -17.83 -20.38
C THR A 293 -9.79 -18.31 -20.11
N ASN A 294 -8.80 -17.57 -20.61
CA ASN A 294 -7.39 -17.88 -20.40
C ASN A 294 -6.71 -16.74 -19.65
N PRO A 295 -6.49 -16.89 -18.32
CA PRO A 295 -5.84 -15.86 -17.51
C PRO A 295 -4.39 -15.59 -17.90
N ASN A 296 -3.76 -16.45 -18.71
CA ASN A 296 -2.40 -16.29 -19.23
C ASN A 296 -2.33 -15.52 -20.54
N ASP A 297 -3.45 -15.21 -21.10
CA ASP A 297 -3.48 -14.47 -22.35
C ASP A 297 -3.00 -13.04 -22.11
N ARG A 298 -1.87 -12.71 -22.73
CA ARG A 298 -1.30 -11.37 -22.69
C ARG A 298 -2.28 -10.30 -23.15
N GLU A 299 -3.03 -10.57 -24.19
CA GLU A 299 -4.02 -9.63 -24.73
C GLU A 299 -5.19 -9.43 -23.75
N ALA A 300 -5.59 -10.47 -23.04
CA ALA A 300 -6.59 -10.36 -21.99
C ALA A 300 -6.07 -9.48 -20.83
N TRP A 301 -4.79 -9.58 -20.47
CA TRP A 301 -4.15 -8.70 -19.47
C TRP A 301 -4.12 -7.24 -19.93
N ILE A 302 -3.73 -6.99 -21.19
CA ILE A 302 -3.72 -5.65 -21.77
C ILE A 302 -5.12 -5.06 -21.74
N THR A 303 -6.12 -5.81 -22.22
CA THR A 303 -7.51 -5.39 -22.24
C THR A 303 -8.05 -5.11 -20.86
N TYR A 304 -7.72 -5.97 -19.89
CA TYR A 304 -8.13 -5.77 -18.49
C TYR A 304 -7.55 -4.48 -17.90
N ARG A 305 -6.26 -4.22 -18.11
CA ARG A 305 -5.61 -2.99 -17.62
C ARG A 305 -6.16 -1.74 -18.31
N ASP A 306 -6.40 -1.82 -19.60
CA ASP A 306 -7.01 -0.73 -20.36
C ASP A 306 -8.43 -0.43 -19.85
N MET A 307 -9.25 -1.44 -19.63
CA MET A 307 -10.58 -1.27 -19.06
C MET A 307 -10.54 -0.70 -17.64
N GLN A 308 -9.70 -1.22 -16.76
CA GLN A 308 -9.64 -0.78 -15.38
C GLN A 308 -9.03 0.60 -15.22
N VAL A 309 -7.96 0.88 -15.93
CA VAL A 309 -7.24 2.15 -15.77
C VAL A 309 -7.81 3.21 -16.71
N TYR A 310 -7.86 2.92 -18.00
CA TYR A 310 -8.24 3.93 -18.98
C TYR A 310 -9.74 4.26 -18.91
N ASN A 311 -10.61 3.26 -18.99
CA ASN A 311 -12.06 3.52 -19.05
C ASN A 311 -12.61 4.04 -17.72
N ILE A 312 -12.06 3.59 -16.58
CA ILE A 312 -12.58 4.00 -15.27
C ILE A 312 -11.94 5.29 -14.79
N TYR A 313 -10.60 5.39 -14.87
CA TYR A 313 -9.89 6.50 -14.26
C TYR A 313 -9.52 7.64 -15.20
N VAL A 314 -9.40 7.39 -16.52
CA VAL A 314 -8.94 8.39 -17.47
C VAL A 314 -10.08 9.04 -18.23
N THR A 315 -10.98 8.24 -18.83
CA THR A 315 -12.00 8.78 -19.74
C THR A 315 -13.01 9.69 -19.07
N ASP A 316 -13.40 9.36 -17.85
CA ASP A 316 -14.41 10.12 -17.09
C ASP A 316 -13.83 11.30 -16.31
N SER A 317 -12.58 11.68 -16.57
CA SER A 317 -11.85 12.69 -15.80
C SER A 317 -11.70 12.30 -14.33
N PRO A 318 -10.56 11.76 -13.93
CA PRO A 318 -10.37 11.21 -12.58
C PRO A 318 -10.58 12.28 -11.50
N LEU A 319 -11.10 11.84 -10.36
CA LEU A 319 -11.20 12.67 -9.15
C LEU A 319 -9.88 12.67 -8.36
N CYS A 320 -8.94 11.84 -8.75
CA CYS A 320 -7.64 11.72 -8.12
C CYS A 320 -6.53 11.72 -9.18
N PRO A 321 -5.32 12.14 -8.82
CA PRO A 321 -4.16 12.00 -9.70
C PRO A 321 -3.92 10.53 -10.02
N ILE A 322 -3.94 10.18 -11.31
CA ILE A 322 -3.77 8.79 -11.74
C ILE A 322 -2.42 8.20 -11.33
N ASN A 323 -1.42 9.04 -11.18
CA ASN A 323 -0.09 8.68 -10.74
C ASN A 323 0.02 8.36 -9.24
N THR A 324 -1.07 8.51 -8.49
CA THR A 324 -1.17 8.05 -7.10
C THR A 324 -1.69 6.61 -7.00
N LEU A 325 -2.08 6.01 -8.11
CA LEU A 325 -2.57 4.65 -8.14
C LEU A 325 -1.42 3.67 -8.35
N MET A 326 -1.33 2.69 -7.46
CA MET A 326 -0.46 1.54 -7.68
C MET A 326 -0.94 0.77 -8.90
N THR A 327 -0.08 0.61 -9.90
CA THR A 327 -0.37 -0.17 -11.10
C THR A 327 0.64 -1.29 -11.24
N HIS A 328 0.17 -2.48 -11.61
CA HIS A 328 1.04 -3.61 -11.93
C HIS A 328 1.47 -3.58 -13.40
N GLY A 329 2.68 -4.04 -13.65
CA GLY A 329 3.11 -4.47 -14.98
C GLY A 329 2.52 -5.83 -15.36
N PHE A 330 3.05 -6.42 -16.40
CA PHE A 330 2.76 -7.82 -16.73
C PHE A 330 3.41 -8.73 -15.69
N ILE A 331 2.65 -9.72 -15.25
CA ILE A 331 3.15 -10.74 -14.33
C ILE A 331 3.64 -11.89 -15.21
N LEU A 332 4.95 -11.94 -15.38
CA LEU A 332 5.63 -13.01 -16.11
C LEU A 332 6.68 -13.57 -15.16
N THR A 333 6.40 -14.67 -14.52
CA THR A 333 7.36 -15.36 -13.67
C THR A 333 7.65 -16.76 -14.20
N GLU A 334 8.84 -17.30 -13.96
CA GLU A 334 9.16 -18.70 -14.27
C GLU A 334 8.40 -19.66 -13.34
N HIS A 335 8.15 -19.25 -12.14
CA HIS A 335 7.14 -19.84 -11.25
C HIS A 335 5.74 -19.56 -11.75
N GLY A 336 5.69 -18.98 -12.87
CA GLY A 336 4.70 -18.37 -13.73
C GLY A 336 3.55 -19.19 -14.13
N ASP A 337 3.33 -20.21 -13.45
CA ASP A 337 1.99 -20.63 -13.26
C ASP A 337 1.23 -19.71 -12.28
N VAL A 338 1.64 -18.42 -12.28
CA VAL A 338 0.75 -17.34 -11.89
C VAL A 338 -0.63 -17.57 -12.50
N SER A 339 -0.67 -18.10 -13.68
CA SER A 339 -1.88 -18.59 -14.34
C SER A 339 -2.62 -19.70 -13.61
N LYS A 340 -1.96 -20.67 -13.06
CA LYS A 340 -2.60 -21.76 -12.31
C LYS A 340 -3.05 -21.30 -10.93
N ASN A 341 -2.36 -20.33 -10.37
CA ASN A 341 -2.67 -19.80 -9.05
C ASN A 341 -3.58 -18.57 -9.10
N MET A 342 -3.88 -18.09 -10.31
CA MET A 342 -4.83 -17.02 -10.55
C MET A 342 -6.25 -17.52 -10.85
N ASN A 343 -6.51 -18.80 -10.76
CA ASN A 343 -7.83 -19.41 -10.90
C ASN A 343 -8.56 -19.53 -9.58
#